data_dab415db37042cff442798f6eeb5e59f
#
_entry.id   dab415db37042cff442798f6eeb5e59f
#
_cell.length_a   1.000
_cell.length_b   1.000
_cell.length_c   1.000
_cell.angle_alpha   90.00
_cell.angle_beta   90.00
_cell.angle_gamma   90.00
#
_symmetry.space_group_name_H-M   'P 1'
#
loop_
_entity.id
_entity.type
_entity.pdbx_description
1 polymer ?
#
loop_
_entity_poly.entity_id
_entity_poly.type
_entity_poly.pdbx_seq_one_letter_code
_entity_poly.pdbx_strand_id
1 'polypeptide(L)'
;TRTERQRLVLEKIFDKVLHTKLGTINKIIDEVFPQVSTSFSLKNLIGLAADATQYQLGEAKGFPFELTDGNVDGVGSSVIPLGLAENVQELHEFLYPKDEYTVSEKVKEIASEIETLTGYTRADYTESAQDTENQE
;
A
#
# COMPACT_ATOMS: atom_id res chain seq x y z
N THR A 1 -11.69 -6.12 -4.97
CA THR A 1 -10.61 -6.33 -5.96
C THR A 1 -9.66 -7.48 -5.55
N ARG A 2 -8.75 -7.89 -6.45
CA ARG A 2 -7.70 -8.91 -6.15
C ARG A 2 -6.81 -8.44 -4.99
N THR A 3 -6.42 -7.19 -5.01
CA THR A 3 -5.55 -6.57 -3.99
C THR A 3 -6.21 -6.52 -2.62
N GLU A 4 -7.50 -6.22 -2.54
CA GLU A 4 -8.27 -6.26 -1.28
C GLU A 4 -8.29 -7.65 -0.67
N ARG A 5 -8.52 -8.68 -1.49
CA ARG A 5 -8.47 -10.07 -1.02
C ARG A 5 -7.08 -10.46 -0.50
N GLN A 6 -6.00 -9.98 -1.14
CA GLN A 6 -4.65 -10.20 -0.65
C GLN A 6 -4.40 -9.51 0.70
N ARG A 7 -4.85 -8.26 0.87
CA ARG A 7 -4.77 -7.55 2.16
C ARG A 7 -5.54 -8.30 3.25
N LEU A 8 -6.77 -8.73 2.96
CA LEU A 8 -7.57 -9.49 3.92
C LEU A 8 -6.88 -10.79 4.37
N VAL A 9 -6.21 -11.49 3.46
CA VAL A 9 -5.42 -12.69 3.80
C VAL A 9 -4.27 -12.34 4.72
N LEU A 10 -3.53 -11.26 4.44
CA LEU A 10 -2.43 -10.79 5.30
C LEU A 10 -2.92 -10.39 6.70
N GLU A 11 -4.04 -9.68 6.80
CA GLU A 11 -4.67 -9.35 8.09
C GLU A 11 -5.01 -10.61 8.90
N LYS A 12 -5.62 -11.61 8.25
CA LYS A 12 -5.95 -12.89 8.91
C LYS A 12 -4.72 -13.68 9.35
N ILE A 13 -3.65 -13.65 8.55
CA ILE A 13 -2.37 -14.28 8.91
C ILE A 13 -1.79 -13.57 10.12
N PHE A 14 -1.74 -12.24 10.11
CA PHE A 14 -1.18 -11.44 11.18
C PHE A 14 -1.94 -11.68 12.51
N ASP A 15 -3.28 -11.58 12.48
CA ASP A 15 -4.12 -11.88 13.64
C ASP A 15 -3.85 -13.27 14.20
N LYS A 16 -3.74 -14.28 13.33
CA LYS A 16 -3.45 -15.65 13.73
C LYS A 16 -2.05 -15.80 14.33
N VAL A 17 -1.06 -15.09 13.81
CA VAL A 17 0.32 -15.10 14.35
C VAL A 17 0.35 -14.51 15.76
N LEU A 18 -0.33 -13.39 16.00
CA LEU A 18 -0.41 -12.74 17.31
C LEU A 18 -0.98 -13.66 18.41
N HIS A 19 -1.91 -14.55 18.03
CA HIS A 19 -2.55 -15.52 18.94
C HIS A 19 -1.87 -16.89 18.96
N THR A 20 -0.75 -17.05 18.27
CA THR A 20 -0.03 -18.34 18.16
C THR A 20 1.08 -18.43 19.20
N LYS A 21 1.27 -19.63 19.76
CA LYS A 21 2.35 -19.90 20.73
C LYS A 21 3.72 -19.74 20.09
N LEU A 22 4.66 -19.11 20.79
CA LEU A 22 6.04 -18.87 20.31
C LEU A 22 6.72 -20.12 19.75
N GLY A 23 6.52 -21.29 20.36
CA GLY A 23 7.10 -22.54 19.87
C GLY A 23 6.56 -22.96 18.48
N THR A 24 5.32 -22.58 18.13
CA THR A 24 4.76 -22.79 16.80
C THR A 24 5.29 -21.76 15.82
N ILE A 25 5.44 -20.51 16.25
CA ILE A 25 6.04 -19.45 15.43
C ILE A 25 7.45 -19.83 15.00
N ASN A 26 8.28 -20.33 15.93
CA ASN A 26 9.63 -20.77 15.62
C ASN A 26 9.64 -21.88 14.54
N LYS A 27 8.75 -22.87 14.64
CA LYS A 27 8.64 -23.92 13.62
C LYS A 27 8.25 -23.37 12.25
N ILE A 28 7.31 -22.41 12.20
CA ILE A 28 6.93 -21.76 10.96
C ILE A 28 8.10 -20.98 10.37
N ILE A 29 8.85 -20.27 11.20
CA ILE A 29 10.05 -19.54 10.76
C ILE A 29 11.08 -20.52 10.19
N ASP A 30 11.37 -21.61 10.89
CA ASP A 30 12.36 -22.60 10.44
C ASP A 30 11.99 -23.26 9.10
N GLU A 31 10.70 -23.49 8.85
CA GLU A 31 10.25 -24.13 7.60
C GLU A 31 10.07 -23.12 6.45
N VAL A 32 9.57 -21.93 6.73
CA VAL A 32 9.19 -20.94 5.69
C VAL A 32 10.35 -20.02 5.34
N PHE A 33 11.15 -19.60 6.34
CA PHE A 33 12.21 -18.62 6.13
C PHE A 33 13.23 -19.00 5.05
N PRO A 34 13.66 -20.26 4.93
CA PRO A 34 14.57 -20.66 3.85
C PRO A 34 14.00 -20.49 2.44
N GLN A 35 12.67 -20.38 2.31
CA GLN A 35 11.97 -20.25 1.03
C GLN A 35 11.66 -18.79 0.67
N VAL A 36 11.94 -17.83 1.59
CA VAL A 36 11.65 -16.41 1.43
C VAL A 36 12.93 -15.64 1.16
N SER A 37 12.97 -14.91 0.05
CA SER A 37 14.03 -13.94 -0.22
C SER A 37 13.71 -12.63 0.51
N THR A 38 14.53 -12.29 1.51
CA THR A 38 14.32 -11.10 2.35
C THR A 38 15.63 -10.51 2.81
N SER A 39 15.66 -9.22 3.09
CA SER A 39 16.77 -8.53 3.74
C SER A 39 16.79 -8.72 5.27
N PHE A 40 15.74 -9.30 5.86
CA PHE A 40 15.71 -9.60 7.28
C PHE A 40 16.59 -10.81 7.61
N SER A 41 17.37 -10.70 8.67
CA SER A 41 18.07 -11.85 9.25
C SER A 41 17.11 -12.65 10.14
N LEU A 42 17.40 -13.95 10.34
CA LEU A 42 16.66 -14.78 11.27
C LEU A 42 16.63 -14.18 12.70
N LYS A 43 17.74 -13.57 13.12
CA LYS A 43 17.84 -12.89 14.42
C LYS A 43 16.84 -11.72 14.52
N ASN A 44 16.71 -10.95 13.46
CA ASN A 44 15.77 -9.82 13.42
C ASN A 44 14.32 -10.30 13.49
N LEU A 45 13.99 -11.41 12.78
CA LEU A 45 12.67 -12.02 12.82
C LEU A 45 12.31 -12.57 14.21
N ILE A 46 13.23 -13.24 14.86
CA ILE A 46 13.03 -13.75 16.23
C ILE A 46 12.82 -12.58 17.21
N GLY A 47 13.59 -11.49 17.08
CA GLY A 47 13.39 -10.28 17.87
C GLY A 47 12.00 -9.67 17.64
N LEU A 48 11.59 -9.54 16.39
CA LEU A 48 10.26 -9.01 16.02
C LEU A 48 9.13 -9.91 16.57
N ALA A 49 9.30 -11.23 16.47
CA ALA A 49 8.33 -12.19 17.00
C ALA A 49 8.21 -12.16 18.54
N ALA A 50 9.29 -11.88 19.25
CA ALA A 50 9.27 -11.72 20.71
C ALA A 50 8.42 -10.50 21.14
N ASP A 51 8.45 -9.44 20.35
CA ASP A 51 7.71 -8.20 20.60
C ASP A 51 6.33 -8.18 19.90
N ALA A 52 5.93 -9.27 19.23
CA ALA A 52 4.73 -9.32 18.42
C ALA A 52 3.45 -8.90 19.17
N THR A 53 3.36 -9.18 20.47
CA THR A 53 2.20 -8.79 21.30
C THR A 53 2.11 -7.28 21.55
N GLN A 54 3.17 -6.54 21.27
CA GLN A 54 3.18 -5.07 21.40
C GLN A 54 2.75 -4.36 20.11
N TYR A 55 2.66 -5.10 19.00
CA TYR A 55 2.22 -4.57 17.72
C TYR A 55 0.71 -4.76 17.55
N GLN A 56 0.08 -3.76 16.97
CA GLN A 56 -1.32 -3.81 16.55
C GLN A 56 -1.39 -3.48 15.06
N LEU A 57 -2.27 -4.18 14.34
CA LEU A 57 -2.59 -3.78 12.99
C LEU A 57 -3.44 -2.51 13.03
N GLY A 58 -2.95 -1.46 12.40
CA GLY A 58 -3.71 -0.24 12.16
C GLY A 58 -4.65 -0.38 10.96
N GLU A 59 -5.23 0.74 10.56
CA GLU A 59 -6.01 0.81 9.33
C GLU A 59 -5.14 0.46 8.10
N ALA A 60 -5.69 -0.30 7.16
CA ALA A 60 -5.01 -0.66 5.92
C ALA A 60 -5.68 0.02 4.73
N LYS A 61 -4.92 0.81 3.99
CA LYS A 61 -5.37 1.47 2.76
C LYS A 61 -4.57 0.96 1.55
N GLY A 62 -5.18 1.02 0.37
CA GLY A 62 -4.46 0.82 -0.88
C GLY A 62 -3.83 2.12 -1.35
N PHE A 63 -2.71 2.05 -2.05
CA PHE A 63 -2.08 3.17 -2.72
C PHE A 63 -1.93 2.84 -4.22
N PRO A 64 -2.16 3.77 -5.14
CA PRO A 64 -2.69 5.13 -4.94
C PRO A 64 -4.13 5.13 -4.40
N PHE A 65 -4.53 6.21 -3.69
CA PHE A 65 -5.90 6.38 -3.17
C PHE A 65 -6.86 6.77 -4.29
N GLU A 66 -6.45 7.75 -5.08
CA GLU A 66 -7.17 8.20 -6.27
C GLU A 66 -6.45 7.65 -7.51
N LEU A 67 -7.15 6.83 -8.28
CA LEU A 67 -6.58 6.14 -9.43
C LEU A 67 -7.63 5.87 -10.52
N THR A 68 -7.16 5.62 -11.72
CA THR A 68 -7.94 5.05 -12.82
C THR A 68 -7.19 3.91 -13.49
N ASP A 69 -7.90 3.08 -14.22
CA ASP A 69 -7.32 2.10 -15.12
C ASP A 69 -7.28 2.68 -16.54
N GLY A 70 -6.14 2.61 -17.19
CA GLY A 70 -5.96 3.13 -18.54
C GLY A 70 -5.00 2.30 -19.37
N ASN A 71 -5.05 2.47 -20.68
CA ASN A 71 -4.09 1.90 -21.61
C ASN A 71 -3.09 2.99 -22.02
N VAL A 72 -1.83 2.81 -21.66
CA VAL A 72 -0.75 3.77 -21.95
C VAL A 72 0.04 3.28 -23.15
N ASP A 73 0.23 4.14 -24.14
CA ASP A 73 0.95 3.82 -25.37
C ASP A 73 2.39 3.32 -25.04
N GLY A 74 2.72 2.18 -25.62
CA GLY A 74 4.03 1.53 -25.40
C GLY A 74 4.18 0.78 -24.07
N VAL A 75 3.22 0.90 -23.13
CA VAL A 75 3.24 0.23 -21.81
C VAL A 75 2.11 -0.80 -21.69
N GLY A 76 0.92 -0.48 -22.21
CA GLY A 76 -0.27 -1.32 -22.12
C GLY A 76 -1.18 -0.93 -20.96
N SER A 77 -2.02 -1.87 -20.50
CA SER A 77 -2.96 -1.65 -19.40
C SER A 77 -2.23 -1.35 -18.09
N SER A 78 -2.51 -0.21 -17.52
CA SER A 78 -1.80 0.34 -16.35
C SER A 78 -2.78 0.94 -15.35
N VAL A 79 -2.41 0.91 -14.08
CA VAL A 79 -3.06 1.69 -13.01
C VAL A 79 -2.39 3.05 -12.94
N ILE A 80 -3.17 4.10 -13.15
CA ILE A 80 -2.69 5.47 -13.26
C ILE A 80 -3.15 6.23 -12.01
N PRO A 81 -2.23 6.79 -11.21
CA PRO A 81 -2.59 7.66 -10.09
C PRO A 81 -3.14 8.99 -10.63
N LEU A 82 -4.31 9.38 -10.14
CA LEU A 82 -4.90 10.68 -10.45
C LEU A 82 -4.39 11.70 -9.41
N GLY A 83 -3.50 12.60 -9.84
CA GLY A 83 -2.79 13.52 -8.95
C GLY A 83 -1.79 12.79 -8.03
N LEU A 84 -0.64 12.35 -8.57
CA LEU A 84 0.36 11.64 -7.78
C LEU A 84 0.86 12.47 -6.58
N ALA A 85 1.01 13.79 -6.74
CA ALA A 85 1.50 14.66 -5.68
C ALA A 85 0.56 14.66 -4.46
N GLU A 86 -0.74 14.75 -4.70
CA GLU A 86 -1.77 14.70 -3.67
C GLU A 86 -1.88 13.31 -3.05
N ASN A 87 -1.80 12.25 -3.86
CA ASN A 87 -1.74 10.88 -3.35
C ASN A 87 -0.56 10.67 -2.40
N VAL A 88 0.61 11.22 -2.71
CA VAL A 88 1.80 11.14 -1.85
C VAL A 88 1.63 11.96 -0.58
N GLN A 89 1.02 13.14 -0.66
CA GLN A 89 0.67 13.96 0.51
C GLN A 89 -0.23 13.17 1.46
N GLU A 90 -1.34 12.63 0.95
CA GLU A 90 -2.29 11.83 1.72
C GLU A 90 -1.65 10.58 2.32
N LEU A 91 -0.73 9.92 1.59
CA LEU A 91 0.02 8.78 2.11
C LEU A 91 0.85 9.15 3.34
N HIS A 92 1.54 10.28 3.30
CA HIS A 92 2.31 10.75 4.45
C HIS A 92 1.43 11.10 5.64
N GLU A 93 0.32 11.77 5.41
CA GLU A 93 -0.67 12.08 6.46
C GLU A 93 -1.27 10.81 7.08
N PHE A 94 -1.54 9.79 6.27
CA PHE A 94 -2.02 8.51 6.75
C PHE A 94 -0.99 7.74 7.59
N LEU A 95 0.27 7.70 7.14
CA LEU A 95 1.33 6.95 7.83
C LEU A 95 1.90 7.70 9.04
N TYR A 96 1.96 9.04 8.96
CA TYR A 96 2.60 9.90 9.94
C TYR A 96 1.73 11.10 10.28
N PRO A 97 0.55 10.89 10.90
CA PRO A 97 -0.46 11.96 11.09
C PRO A 97 -0.03 13.11 12.00
N LYS A 98 1.13 13.01 12.64
CA LYS A 98 1.69 14.05 13.52
C LYS A 98 2.82 14.85 12.87
N ASP A 99 3.29 14.40 11.69
CA ASP A 99 4.43 14.98 11.01
C ASP A 99 3.95 15.90 9.89
N GLU A 100 4.50 17.11 9.82
CA GLU A 100 4.29 17.98 8.68
C GLU A 100 5.08 17.44 7.48
N TYR A 101 4.41 17.26 6.36
CA TYR A 101 5.04 16.81 5.13
C TYR A 101 4.78 17.80 4.00
N THR A 102 5.80 18.04 3.20
CA THR A 102 5.69 18.82 1.97
C THR A 102 6.20 17.97 0.81
N VAL A 103 5.36 17.82 -0.20
CA VAL A 103 5.69 17.04 -1.42
C VAL A 103 6.95 17.59 -2.07
N SER A 104 7.94 16.72 -2.32
CA SER A 104 9.22 17.09 -2.93
C SER A 104 9.05 17.51 -4.39
N GLU A 105 9.96 18.36 -4.88
CA GLU A 105 9.97 18.77 -6.28
C GLU A 105 10.10 17.56 -7.23
N LYS A 106 10.84 16.52 -6.82
CA LYS A 106 10.96 15.29 -7.62
C LYS A 106 9.63 14.56 -7.79
N VAL A 107 8.79 14.52 -6.76
CA VAL A 107 7.45 13.93 -6.86
C VAL A 107 6.55 14.76 -7.78
N LYS A 108 6.61 16.08 -7.70
CA LYS A 108 5.86 16.99 -8.58
C LYS A 108 6.28 16.84 -10.04
N GLU A 109 7.57 16.70 -10.30
CA GLU A 109 8.11 16.44 -11.63
C GLU A 109 7.56 15.12 -12.20
N ILE A 110 7.62 14.04 -11.44
CA ILE A 110 7.07 12.73 -11.85
C ILE A 110 5.55 12.80 -12.05
N ALA A 111 4.82 13.51 -11.19
CA ALA A 111 3.39 13.72 -11.36
C ALA A 111 3.07 14.38 -12.71
N SER A 112 3.79 15.46 -13.05
CA SER A 112 3.63 16.16 -14.32
C SER A 112 4.01 15.28 -15.54
N GLU A 113 5.02 14.43 -15.41
CA GLU A 113 5.37 13.45 -16.46
C GLU A 113 4.25 12.44 -16.67
N ILE A 114 3.66 11.89 -15.60
CA ILE A 114 2.54 10.94 -15.69
C ILE A 114 1.34 11.60 -16.37
N GLU A 115 0.95 12.80 -15.96
CA GLU A 115 -0.16 13.54 -16.57
C GLU A 115 0.09 13.80 -18.06
N THR A 116 1.32 14.16 -18.43
CA THR A 116 1.70 14.40 -19.82
C THR A 116 1.64 13.13 -20.66
N LEU A 117 2.11 12.00 -20.12
CA LEU A 117 2.15 10.73 -20.84
C LEU A 117 0.79 10.06 -20.96
N THR A 118 -0.06 10.23 -19.96
CA THR A 118 -1.34 9.51 -19.88
C THR A 118 -2.54 10.36 -20.31
N GLY A 119 -2.43 11.68 -20.22
CA GLY A 119 -3.53 12.62 -20.39
C GLY A 119 -4.52 12.67 -19.23
N TYR A 120 -4.35 11.83 -18.20
CA TYR A 120 -5.21 11.81 -17.01
C TYR A 120 -4.70 12.76 -15.94
N THR A 121 -5.60 13.51 -15.33
CA THR A 121 -5.33 14.48 -14.25
C THR A 121 -6.20 14.20 -13.04
N ARG A 122 -5.98 14.91 -11.95
CA ARG A 122 -6.86 14.83 -10.77
C ARG A 122 -8.32 15.23 -11.06
N ALA A 123 -8.56 16.10 -12.03
CA ALA A 123 -9.90 16.51 -12.42
C ALA A 123 -10.76 15.32 -12.89
N ASP A 124 -10.15 14.32 -13.52
CA ASP A 124 -10.82 13.12 -13.99
C ASP A 124 -11.40 12.25 -12.86
N TYR A 125 -10.80 12.32 -11.65
CA TYR A 125 -11.35 11.67 -10.47
C TYR A 125 -12.66 12.28 -10.00
N THR A 126 -12.75 13.60 -9.98
CA THR A 126 -13.96 14.35 -9.54
C THR A 126 -15.15 14.08 -10.43
N GLU A 127 -14.95 13.91 -11.74
CA GLU A 127 -16.02 13.55 -12.67
C GLU A 127 -16.52 12.12 -12.44
N SER A 128 -15.62 11.14 -12.28
CA SER A 128 -15.99 9.75 -12.06
C SER A 128 -16.68 9.50 -10.71
N ALA A 129 -16.31 10.23 -9.66
CA ALA A 129 -16.94 10.15 -8.34
C ALA A 129 -18.36 10.74 -8.35
N GLN A 130 -18.60 11.83 -9.09
CA GLN A 130 -19.92 12.44 -9.21
C GLN A 130 -20.90 11.58 -10.02
N ASP A 131 -20.42 10.85 -11.03
CA ASP A 131 -21.24 9.93 -11.81
C ASP A 131 -21.72 8.72 -11.00
N THR A 132 -20.97 8.31 -9.98
CA THR A 132 -21.33 7.18 -9.10
C THR A 132 -22.38 7.59 -8.05
N GLU A 133 -22.32 8.81 -7.51
CA GLU A 133 -23.32 9.34 -6.54
C GLU A 133 -24.68 9.64 -7.21
N ASN A 134 -24.71 9.91 -8.50
CA ASN A 134 -25.96 10.19 -9.23
C ASN A 134 -26.70 8.92 -9.73
N GLN A 135 -26.18 7.72 -9.47
CA GLN A 135 -26.78 6.43 -9.86
C GLN A 135 -27.42 5.65 -8.70
N GLU A 136 -27.40 6.16 -7.47
CA GLU A 136 -28.14 5.66 -6.31
C GLU A 136 -29.41 6.52 -6.06
#